data_6ea318662d556178478b0212004ec497
#
_entry.id   6ea318662d556178478b0212004ec497
#
_cell.length_a   1.000
_cell.length_b   1.000
_cell.length_c   1.000
_cell.angle_alpha   90.00
_cell.angle_beta   90.00
_cell.angle_gamma   90.00
#
_symmetry.space_group_name_H-M   'P 1'
#
loop_
_entity.id
_entity.type
_entity.pdbx_description
1 polymer ?
#
loop_
_entity_poly.entity_id
_entity_poly.type
_entity_poly.pdbx_seq_one_letter_code
_entity_poly.pdbx_strand_id
1 'polypeptide(L)'
;SKYRLIGYENRDIADKDFRNDAVDAGEIGAGHSVTALYEVVMDDSYEGTLAYVRMRHKQPEGYKASEQTFMLSSSGVYKKLADASKSFQFAAAVAGFAEILRKSPYAANLSYDLIKEVAEGASSSNQKDRQEFIALVEKAKRLDRR
;
A
#
# COMPACT_ATOMS: atom_id res chain seq x y z
N SER A 1 4.17 8.11 -17.53
CA SER A 1 3.47 7.39 -16.45
C SER A 1 3.19 8.37 -15.31
N LYS A 2 2.11 8.15 -14.60
CA LYS A 2 1.75 8.90 -13.39
C LYS A 2 1.70 7.89 -12.24
N TYR A 3 2.07 8.33 -11.05
CA TYR A 3 1.95 7.51 -9.85
C TYR A 3 1.51 8.38 -8.66
N ARG A 4 0.91 7.76 -7.67
CA ARG A 4 0.65 8.36 -6.36
C ARG A 4 0.87 7.34 -5.24
N LEU A 5 1.34 7.80 -4.11
CA LEU A 5 1.36 7.05 -2.87
C LEU A 5 -0.06 6.97 -2.31
N ILE A 6 -0.49 5.80 -1.87
CA ILE A 6 -1.79 5.60 -1.23
C ILE A 6 -1.61 5.69 0.29
N GLY A 7 -2.13 6.73 0.90
CA GLY A 7 -1.88 7.02 2.31
C GLY A 7 -0.51 7.63 2.56
N TYR A 8 -0.17 7.81 3.84
CA TYR A 8 1.11 8.39 4.29
C TYR A 8 1.39 9.83 3.86
N GLU A 9 0.39 10.60 3.43
CA GLU A 9 0.56 11.95 2.90
C GLU A 9 1.25 12.91 3.89
N ASN A 10 1.15 12.63 5.19
CA ASN A 10 1.78 13.44 6.25
C ASN A 10 3.26 13.07 6.49
N ARG A 11 3.81 12.11 5.76
CA ARG A 11 5.18 11.59 5.92
C ARG A 11 5.94 11.58 4.59
N ASP A 12 5.48 12.38 3.65
CA ASP A 12 6.15 12.53 2.37
C ASP A 12 7.42 13.37 2.54
N ILE A 13 8.53 12.86 2.00
CA ILE A 13 9.82 13.56 1.96
C ILE A 13 10.01 14.03 0.52
N ALA A 14 10.39 15.30 0.35
CA ALA A 14 10.63 15.84 -0.98
C ALA A 14 11.69 15.02 -1.73
N ASP A 15 11.47 14.75 -3.02
CA ASP A 15 12.35 13.92 -3.86
C ASP A 15 13.82 14.35 -3.80
N LYS A 16 14.09 15.66 -3.71
CA LYS A 16 15.43 16.23 -3.59
C LYS A 16 16.14 15.82 -2.29
N ASP A 17 15.38 15.52 -1.26
CA ASP A 17 15.88 15.16 0.07
C ASP A 17 16.02 13.64 0.28
N PHE A 18 15.58 12.84 -0.70
CA PHE A 18 15.65 11.38 -0.61
C PHE A 18 17.08 10.86 -0.32
N ARG A 19 18.12 11.53 -0.79
CA ARG A 19 19.53 11.16 -0.56
C ARG A 19 20.24 12.03 0.47
N ASN A 20 19.49 12.86 1.19
CA ASN A 20 20.05 13.71 2.24
C ASN A 20 20.01 12.97 3.58
N ASP A 21 21.17 12.51 4.05
CA ASP A 21 21.29 11.78 5.33
C ASP A 21 20.98 12.62 6.57
N ALA A 22 20.90 13.95 6.43
CA ALA A 22 20.53 14.85 7.52
C ALA A 22 19.01 15.01 7.69
N VAL A 23 18.22 14.59 6.70
CA VAL A 23 16.75 14.60 6.79
C VAL A 23 16.30 13.39 7.58
N ASP A 24 15.48 13.65 8.59
CA ASP A 24 14.86 12.60 9.40
C ASP A 24 13.75 11.91 8.59
N ALA A 25 13.70 10.58 8.70
CA ALA A 25 12.69 9.73 8.06
C ALA A 25 11.94 8.93 9.12
N GLY A 26 10.93 8.18 8.70
CA GLY A 26 10.16 7.35 9.63
C GLY A 26 11.00 6.23 10.25
N GLU A 27 10.85 6.01 11.54
CA GLU A 27 11.47 4.92 12.26
C GLU A 27 10.61 3.65 12.18
N ILE A 28 11.30 2.51 12.03
CA ILE A 28 10.65 1.19 12.07
C ILE A 28 11.24 0.43 13.25
N GLY A 29 10.40 0.14 14.25
CA GLY A 29 10.79 -0.62 15.42
C GLY A 29 11.15 -2.07 15.10
N ALA A 30 11.93 -2.71 15.95
CA ALA A 30 12.31 -4.11 15.79
C ALA A 30 11.07 -5.02 15.71
N GLY A 31 11.05 -5.90 14.72
CA GLY A 31 9.94 -6.82 14.47
C GLY A 31 8.72 -6.20 13.77
N HIS A 32 8.73 -4.90 13.46
CA HIS A 32 7.67 -4.25 12.70
C HIS A 32 7.95 -4.29 11.19
N SER A 33 6.86 -4.22 10.42
CA SER A 33 6.89 -4.06 8.98
C SER A 33 5.94 -2.95 8.55
N VAL A 34 6.28 -2.28 7.45
CA VAL A 34 5.46 -1.23 6.85
C VAL A 34 5.19 -1.59 5.40
N THR A 35 3.95 -1.42 4.97
CA THR A 35 3.55 -1.61 3.58
C THR A 35 3.21 -0.27 2.96
N ALA A 36 3.94 0.13 1.92
CA ALA A 36 3.60 1.28 1.09
C ALA A 36 2.97 0.78 -0.22
N LEU A 37 1.83 1.34 -0.58
CA LEU A 37 1.13 1.04 -1.82
C LEU A 37 1.16 2.26 -2.74
N TYR A 38 1.46 2.02 -4.00
CA TYR A 38 1.45 3.03 -5.05
C TYR A 38 0.42 2.67 -6.11
N GLU A 39 -0.41 3.61 -6.49
CA GLU A 39 -1.20 3.54 -7.71
C GLU A 39 -0.36 4.06 -8.87
N VAL A 40 -0.29 3.30 -9.95
CA VAL A 40 0.51 3.63 -11.12
C VAL A 40 -0.36 3.57 -12.37
N VAL A 41 -0.36 4.65 -13.16
CA VAL A 41 -0.98 4.67 -14.49
C VAL A 41 0.09 4.25 -15.49
N MET A 42 -0.11 3.08 -16.09
CA MET A 42 0.80 2.51 -17.07
C MET A 42 0.27 2.72 -18.49
N ASP A 43 1.18 2.63 -19.47
CA ASP A 43 0.83 2.45 -20.87
C ASP A 43 0.67 0.93 -21.11
N ASP A 44 -0.51 0.51 -21.53
CA ASP A 44 -0.86 -0.91 -21.71
C ASP A 44 -0.01 -1.61 -22.78
N SER A 45 0.63 -0.84 -23.68
CA SER A 45 1.49 -1.35 -24.74
C SER A 45 2.96 -1.51 -24.33
N TYR A 46 3.35 -1.05 -23.13
CA TYR A 46 4.75 -1.04 -22.72
C TYR A 46 5.20 -2.40 -22.20
N GLU A 47 6.28 -2.92 -22.78
CA GLU A 47 6.99 -4.10 -22.28
C GLU A 47 8.39 -3.71 -21.77
N GLY A 48 8.81 -4.32 -20.67
CA GLY A 48 10.13 -4.11 -20.08
C GLY A 48 10.09 -3.58 -18.64
N THR A 49 11.00 -2.70 -18.29
CA THR A 49 11.10 -2.13 -16.95
C THR A 49 10.06 -1.03 -16.75
N LEU A 50 9.12 -1.25 -15.86
CA LEU A 50 8.04 -0.31 -15.54
C LEU A 50 8.48 0.78 -14.54
N ALA A 51 9.21 0.38 -13.51
CA ALA A 51 9.65 1.28 -12.45
C ALA A 51 10.86 0.75 -11.69
N TYR A 52 11.50 1.63 -10.96
CA TYR A 52 12.47 1.28 -9.92
C TYR A 52 11.96 1.76 -8.56
N VAL A 53 11.90 0.84 -7.60
CA VAL A 53 11.65 1.17 -6.19
C VAL A 53 12.98 1.29 -5.49
N ARG A 54 13.26 2.44 -4.90
CA ARG A 54 14.47 2.68 -4.12
C ARG A 54 14.12 2.80 -2.66
N MET A 55 14.82 2.06 -1.84
CA MET A 55 14.67 2.10 -0.38
C MET A 55 15.97 2.55 0.24
N ARG A 56 15.90 3.50 1.16
CA ARG A 56 17.03 3.92 1.97
C ARG A 56 16.73 3.71 3.44
N HIS A 57 17.68 3.15 4.14
CA HIS A 57 17.58 2.94 5.58
C HIS A 57 18.92 3.17 6.27
N LYS A 58 18.87 3.55 7.53
CA LYS A 58 20.01 3.58 8.43
C LYS A 58 19.88 2.45 9.45
N GLN A 59 20.99 1.91 9.87
CA GLN A 59 21.03 1.05 11.07
C GLN A 59 20.77 1.91 12.32
N PRO A 60 20.25 1.33 13.40
CA PRO A 60 20.20 2.02 14.68
C PRO A 60 21.55 2.69 14.99
N GLU A 61 21.54 3.96 15.41
CA GLU A 61 22.73 4.76 15.68
C GLU A 61 23.68 4.97 14.48
N GLY A 62 23.28 4.55 13.28
CA GLY A 62 24.06 4.73 12.07
C GLY A 62 23.95 6.13 11.49
N TYR A 63 25.08 6.70 11.05
CA TYR A 63 25.12 8.03 10.41
C TYR A 63 24.93 7.98 8.90
N LYS A 64 25.21 6.84 8.27
CA LYS A 64 25.17 6.66 6.82
C LYS A 64 24.03 5.74 6.41
N ALA A 65 23.24 6.20 5.44
CA ALA A 65 22.17 5.39 4.86
C ALA A 65 22.71 4.38 3.83
N SER A 66 22.07 3.21 3.78
CA SER A 66 22.21 2.22 2.71
C SER A 66 21.02 2.37 1.74
N GLU A 67 21.29 2.29 0.43
CA GLU A 67 20.27 2.34 -0.62
C GLU A 67 20.15 0.98 -1.31
N GLN A 68 18.94 0.50 -1.46
CA GLN A 68 18.60 -0.69 -2.23
C GLN A 68 17.67 -0.29 -3.37
N THR A 69 17.85 -0.90 -4.54
CA THR A 69 17.02 -0.65 -5.72
C THR A 69 16.40 -1.95 -6.19
N PHE A 70 15.09 -1.93 -6.38
CA PHE A 70 14.30 -3.04 -6.89
C PHE A 70 13.68 -2.64 -8.23
N MET A 71 13.78 -3.50 -9.22
CA MET A 71 13.20 -3.28 -10.53
C MET A 71 11.83 -3.95 -10.61
N LEU A 72 10.83 -3.20 -11.06
CA LEU A 72 9.52 -3.72 -11.41
C LEU A 72 9.46 -3.92 -12.92
N SER A 73 9.23 -5.16 -13.36
CA SER A 73 9.07 -5.53 -14.78
C SER A 73 7.60 -5.73 -15.14
N SER A 74 7.25 -5.48 -16.41
CA SER A 74 5.92 -5.78 -16.96
C SER A 74 5.55 -7.26 -16.83
N SER A 75 6.53 -8.17 -16.87
CA SER A 75 6.32 -9.61 -16.66
C SER A 75 5.85 -9.97 -15.23
N GLY A 76 6.02 -9.09 -14.26
CA GLY A 76 5.57 -9.25 -12.88
C GLY A 76 4.17 -8.68 -12.60
N VAL A 77 3.49 -8.13 -13.61
CA VAL A 77 2.17 -7.49 -13.46
C VAL A 77 1.07 -8.53 -13.61
N TYR A 78 0.21 -8.61 -12.62
CA TYR A 78 -1.03 -9.40 -12.70
C TYR A 78 -2.15 -8.54 -13.31
N LYS A 79 -2.90 -9.13 -14.25
CA LYS A 79 -4.03 -8.44 -14.91
C LYS A 79 -5.25 -8.26 -14.00
N LYS A 80 -5.36 -9.08 -12.98
CA LYS A 80 -6.47 -9.04 -12.01
C LYS A 80 -5.91 -9.07 -10.58
N LEU A 81 -6.55 -8.34 -9.68
CA LEU A 81 -6.20 -8.37 -8.26
C LEU A 81 -6.30 -9.79 -7.68
N ALA A 82 -7.25 -10.59 -8.15
CA ALA A 82 -7.45 -11.97 -7.69
C ALA A 82 -6.25 -12.91 -7.97
N ASP A 83 -5.42 -12.57 -8.97
CA ASP A 83 -4.24 -13.35 -9.34
C ASP A 83 -3.01 -13.00 -8.48
N ALA A 84 -3.06 -11.88 -7.78
CA ALA A 84 -2.00 -11.45 -6.87
C ALA A 84 -1.98 -12.26 -5.57
N SER A 85 -0.91 -12.15 -4.80
CA SER A 85 -0.80 -12.84 -3.51
C SER A 85 -1.91 -12.42 -2.53
N LYS A 86 -2.33 -13.33 -1.67
CA LYS A 86 -3.35 -13.04 -0.63
C LYS A 86 -2.96 -11.90 0.28
N SER A 87 -1.67 -11.73 0.56
CA SER A 87 -1.19 -10.60 1.36
C SER A 87 -1.33 -9.28 0.62
N PHE A 88 -1.08 -9.24 -0.69
CA PHE A 88 -1.28 -8.04 -1.50
C PHE A 88 -2.76 -7.69 -1.62
N GLN A 89 -3.63 -8.69 -1.90
CA GLN A 89 -5.08 -8.48 -1.94
C GLN A 89 -5.61 -7.88 -0.64
N PHE A 90 -5.16 -8.43 0.51
CA PHE A 90 -5.56 -7.91 1.81
C PHE A 90 -5.06 -6.48 2.05
N ALA A 91 -3.79 -6.19 1.73
CA ALA A 91 -3.23 -4.84 1.85
C ALA A 91 -4.00 -3.83 0.98
N ALA A 92 -4.39 -4.21 -0.24
CA ALA A 92 -5.23 -3.39 -1.11
C ALA A 92 -6.61 -3.13 -0.51
N ALA A 93 -7.24 -4.15 0.12
CA ALA A 93 -8.51 -3.98 0.82
C ALA A 93 -8.39 -2.99 1.99
N VAL A 94 -7.32 -3.09 2.80
CA VAL A 94 -7.07 -2.16 3.92
C VAL A 94 -6.89 -0.73 3.41
N ALA A 95 -6.10 -0.53 2.35
CA ALA A 95 -5.89 0.78 1.75
C ALA A 95 -7.19 1.35 1.16
N GLY A 96 -7.97 0.53 0.44
CA GLY A 96 -9.27 0.94 -0.11
C GLY A 96 -10.28 1.32 0.98
N PHE A 97 -10.30 0.61 2.09
CA PHE A 97 -11.12 0.97 3.25
C PHE A 97 -10.74 2.34 3.82
N ALA A 98 -9.45 2.60 3.98
CA ALA A 98 -8.96 3.90 4.42
C ALA A 98 -9.35 5.03 3.45
N GLU A 99 -9.26 4.80 2.13
CA GLU A 99 -9.71 5.75 1.11
C GLU A 99 -11.21 6.09 1.25
N ILE A 100 -12.07 5.09 1.52
CA ILE A 100 -13.50 5.31 1.78
C ILE A 100 -13.70 6.17 3.04
N LEU A 101 -13.08 5.79 4.16
CA LEU A 101 -13.27 6.47 5.44
C LEU A 101 -12.86 7.95 5.41
N ARG A 102 -11.78 8.27 4.70
CA ARG A 102 -11.32 9.66 4.56
C ARG A 102 -12.01 10.42 3.44
N LYS A 103 -13.00 9.81 2.77
CA LYS A 103 -13.75 10.39 1.66
C LYS A 103 -12.84 10.89 0.53
N SER A 104 -11.83 10.07 0.21
CA SER A 104 -10.86 10.38 -0.84
C SER A 104 -11.56 10.52 -2.20
N PRO A 105 -11.15 11.47 -3.06
CA PRO A 105 -11.66 11.58 -4.43
C PRO A 105 -11.35 10.32 -5.27
N TYR A 106 -10.41 9.51 -4.85
CA TYR A 106 -10.02 8.26 -5.51
C TYR A 106 -10.85 7.05 -5.06
N ALA A 107 -11.77 7.23 -4.10
CA ALA A 107 -12.64 6.16 -3.60
C ALA A 107 -13.93 5.99 -4.40
N ALA A 108 -14.14 6.73 -5.50
CA ALA A 108 -15.42 6.76 -6.23
C ALA A 108 -15.89 5.37 -6.71
N ASN A 109 -14.97 4.47 -7.03
CA ASN A 109 -15.27 3.12 -7.48
C ASN A 109 -15.15 2.06 -6.37
N LEU A 110 -14.92 2.47 -5.12
CA LEU A 110 -14.82 1.59 -3.97
C LEU A 110 -16.14 1.54 -3.21
N SER A 111 -16.42 0.38 -2.62
CA SER A 111 -17.55 0.20 -1.71
C SER A 111 -17.16 -0.69 -0.55
N TYR A 112 -17.86 -0.58 0.57
CA TYR A 112 -17.65 -1.46 1.73
C TYR A 112 -17.85 -2.93 1.36
N ASP A 113 -18.79 -3.23 0.44
CA ASP A 113 -19.04 -4.61 -0.01
C ASP A 113 -17.87 -5.16 -0.81
N LEU A 114 -17.31 -4.39 -1.74
CA LEU A 114 -16.11 -4.77 -2.49
C LEU A 114 -14.91 -4.97 -1.56
N ILE A 115 -14.68 -4.05 -0.62
CA ILE A 115 -13.59 -4.18 0.35
C ILE A 115 -13.74 -5.45 1.18
N LYS A 116 -14.95 -5.73 1.66
CA LYS A 116 -15.25 -6.94 2.42
C LYS A 116 -14.98 -8.19 1.60
N GLU A 117 -15.50 -8.26 0.38
CA GLU A 117 -15.31 -9.41 -0.53
C GLU A 117 -13.83 -9.71 -0.76
N VAL A 118 -13.03 -8.69 -1.08
CA VAL A 118 -11.58 -8.84 -1.28
C VAL A 118 -10.89 -9.30 0.01
N ALA A 119 -11.24 -8.71 1.15
CA ALA A 119 -10.64 -9.08 2.44
C ALA A 119 -10.98 -10.51 2.85
N GLU A 120 -12.23 -10.95 2.68
CA GLU A 120 -12.68 -12.32 2.94
C GLU A 120 -11.96 -13.32 2.03
N GLY A 121 -11.89 -13.03 0.72
CA GLY A 121 -11.19 -13.86 -0.26
C GLY A 121 -9.67 -13.96 -0.01
N ALA A 122 -9.10 -12.98 0.71
CA ALA A 122 -7.68 -12.93 1.07
C ALA A 122 -7.37 -13.47 2.47
N SER A 123 -8.37 -13.93 3.22
CA SER A 123 -8.22 -14.31 4.63
C SER A 123 -8.64 -15.75 4.88
N SER A 124 -8.14 -16.32 5.97
CA SER A 124 -8.58 -17.59 6.53
C SER A 124 -9.12 -17.40 7.95
N SER A 125 -9.95 -18.33 8.42
CA SER A 125 -10.64 -18.23 9.72
C SER A 125 -9.70 -18.16 10.92
N ASN A 126 -8.48 -18.66 10.81
CA ASN A 126 -7.47 -18.62 11.86
C ASN A 126 -6.67 -17.31 11.94
N GLN A 127 -6.86 -16.39 11.00
CA GLN A 127 -6.18 -15.07 10.97
C GLN A 127 -7.04 -14.03 11.71
N LYS A 128 -6.96 -14.01 13.02
CA LYS A 128 -7.80 -13.17 13.89
C LYS A 128 -7.81 -11.70 13.49
N ASP A 129 -6.64 -11.09 13.27
CA ASP A 129 -6.53 -9.68 12.90
C ASP A 129 -7.27 -9.34 11.59
N ARG A 130 -7.24 -10.28 10.62
CA ARG A 130 -7.98 -10.10 9.37
C ARG A 130 -9.48 -10.25 9.56
N GLN A 131 -9.91 -11.14 10.43
CA GLN A 131 -11.33 -11.29 10.77
C GLN A 131 -11.86 -10.07 11.53
N GLU A 132 -11.07 -9.48 12.42
CA GLU A 132 -11.40 -8.22 13.09
C GLU A 132 -11.51 -7.05 12.10
N PHE A 133 -10.62 -6.99 11.12
CA PHE A 133 -10.72 -6.00 10.05
C PHE A 133 -12.02 -6.14 9.24
N ILE A 134 -12.40 -7.36 8.85
CA ILE A 134 -13.65 -7.63 8.13
C ILE A 134 -14.86 -7.17 8.94
N ALA A 135 -14.88 -7.47 10.25
CA ALA A 135 -15.93 -7.02 11.15
C ALA A 135 -15.97 -5.48 11.28
N LEU A 136 -14.79 -4.83 11.27
CA LEU A 136 -14.69 -3.36 11.28
C LEU A 136 -15.29 -2.74 10.01
N VAL A 137 -15.02 -3.31 8.84
CA VAL A 137 -15.60 -2.86 7.55
C VAL A 137 -17.14 -2.93 7.60
N GLU A 138 -17.69 -4.04 8.11
CA GLU A 138 -19.15 -4.18 8.27
C GLU A 138 -19.75 -3.16 9.24
N LYS A 139 -19.05 -2.89 10.34
CA LYS A 139 -19.48 -1.88 11.31
C LYS A 139 -19.49 -0.50 10.69
N ALA A 140 -18.43 -0.13 9.97
CA ALA A 140 -18.35 1.15 9.26
C ALA A 140 -19.48 1.31 8.24
N LYS A 141 -19.76 0.29 7.42
CA LYS A 141 -20.86 0.28 6.47
C LYS A 141 -22.21 0.58 7.13
N ARG A 142 -22.47 0.03 8.31
CA ARG A 142 -23.71 0.28 9.05
C ARG A 142 -23.83 1.71 9.57
N LEU A 143 -22.71 2.30 9.96
CA LEU A 143 -22.67 3.67 10.49
C LEU A 143 -22.78 4.73 9.40
N ASP A 144 -22.21 4.46 8.23
CA ASP A 144 -22.19 5.40 7.10
C ASP A 144 -23.56 5.50 6.40
N ARG A 145 -24.48 4.58 6.65
CA ARG A 145 -25.87 4.60 6.14
C ARG A 145 -26.83 5.47 6.96
N ARG A 146 -26.34 6.11 8.02
CA ARG A 146 -27.12 7.00 8.87
C ARG A 146 -26.85 8.45 8.54
#